data_c8e8eb9d463f09752df17191dc41191f
#
_entry.id   c8e8eb9d463f09752df17191dc41191f
#
_cell.length_a   1.000
_cell.length_b   1.000
_cell.length_c   1.000
_cell.angle_alpha   90.00
_cell.angle_beta   90.00
_cell.angle_gamma   90.00
#
_symmetry.space_group_name_H-M   'P 1'
#
loop_
_entity.id
_entity.type
_entity.pdbx_description
1 polymer ?
#
loop_
_entity_poly.entity_id
_entity_poly.type
_entity_poly.pdbx_seq_one_letter_code
_entity_poly.pdbx_strand_id
1 'polypeptide(L)'
;MAELISAMQNPHALITLAILGLAIVLFISGVLAPELTGLLSLGLLMTSGVLSPQEALAGFGSPALITLMGLFPVSAALFKSGALDRLRALIASERIRSPRRLIALMAFVIAPVSGVVPNTPVVASLLPVVESWCHRRGISPSRVLLPLSFSTVLGGTLTLLGSSVNLLVSDISEQLGYGSLSLFSFTLISIPVWIAGALYLVLAPRVLLPDRAGEADDLGDSPQRSSYSTEVRIPADSELVGRSLHNSRLQRRFDVDVLELQRGGERLLPPLADRRLEAGDHLLLRVTRLDLLRLQQDHTIQLTTQGSNAGFDNPSSQISGQKTVEVLLPAGSTLAGASLRELRFRQRHNATVLALRRGQETVQERLGQVILREGDVLLLQAPIDSIRGLQASNDLLVLDRLEDDLPTVRRKPIAVSIAIAMLLLPTLTPVPLVAAVLIAMVAVVATGCLRPGELQRSIRLDVILLLGSLTSFSVALQSTGLADALAQGLQIGLDGWPTYAALMVIFIGTTLLTQVMSNAASVALLAPVAVQLAPALQLSPTALLITVLFGAS
;
A
#
# COMPACT_ATOMS: atom_id res chain seq x y z
N MET A 1 40.81 15.03 7.54
CA MET A 1 40.66 16.44 8.01
C MET A 1 40.93 17.46 6.92
N ALA A 2 42.01 17.35 6.13
CA ALA A 2 42.35 18.31 5.05
C ALA A 2 41.28 18.29 3.90
N GLU A 3 40.82 17.12 3.47
CA GLU A 3 39.80 17.02 2.43
C GLU A 3 38.41 17.45 2.91
N LEU A 4 38.10 17.25 4.19
CA LEU A 4 36.87 17.76 4.80
C LEU A 4 36.85 19.29 4.79
N ILE A 5 38.02 19.91 5.08
CA ILE A 5 38.20 21.37 5.01
C ILE A 5 38.15 21.84 3.55
N SER A 6 38.76 21.10 2.61
CA SER A 6 38.74 21.44 1.19
C SER A 6 37.33 21.29 0.57
N ALA A 7 36.60 20.26 0.96
CA ALA A 7 35.19 20.08 0.55
C ALA A 7 34.30 21.21 1.10
N MET A 8 34.52 21.66 2.33
CA MET A 8 33.81 22.82 2.91
C MET A 8 34.19 24.16 2.26
N GLN A 9 35.31 24.26 1.56
CA GLN A 9 35.68 25.45 0.77
C GLN A 9 35.03 25.42 -0.63
N ASN A 10 34.54 24.28 -1.09
CA ASN A 10 33.85 24.18 -2.36
C ASN A 10 32.38 24.67 -2.20
N PRO A 11 31.97 25.77 -2.88
CA PRO A 11 30.62 26.29 -2.77
C PRO A 11 29.56 25.27 -3.22
N HIS A 12 29.88 24.44 -4.21
CA HIS A 12 28.95 23.38 -4.67
C HIS A 12 28.75 22.28 -3.62
N ALA A 13 29.76 21.95 -2.81
CA ALA A 13 29.61 21.00 -1.73
C ALA A 13 28.71 21.53 -0.60
N LEU A 14 28.85 22.81 -0.24
CA LEU A 14 27.98 23.46 0.76
C LEU A 14 26.53 23.53 0.27
N ILE A 15 26.31 23.86 -1.00
CA ILE A 15 24.96 23.88 -1.62
C ILE A 15 24.36 22.47 -1.61
N THR A 16 25.13 21.45 -2.00
CA THR A 16 24.68 20.05 -1.97
C THR A 16 24.31 19.61 -0.57
N LEU A 17 25.12 19.97 0.44
CA LEU A 17 24.83 19.66 1.84
C LEU A 17 23.56 20.36 2.32
N ALA A 18 23.33 21.62 1.92
CA ALA A 18 22.12 22.37 2.26
C ALA A 18 20.87 21.76 1.62
N ILE A 19 20.94 21.37 0.33
CA ILE A 19 19.85 20.71 -0.39
C ILE A 19 19.57 19.34 0.24
N LEU A 20 20.59 18.59 0.60
CA LEU A 20 20.47 17.31 1.28
C LEU A 20 19.80 17.48 2.65
N GLY A 21 20.22 18.45 3.45
CA GLY A 21 19.61 18.79 4.73
C GLY A 21 18.13 19.16 4.59
N LEU A 22 17.81 19.97 3.57
CA LEU A 22 16.44 20.33 3.24
C LEU A 22 15.61 19.09 2.86
N ALA A 23 16.15 18.21 2.01
CA ALA A 23 15.50 16.98 1.61
C ALA A 23 15.20 16.06 2.81
N ILE A 24 16.18 15.89 3.73
CA ILE A 24 15.99 15.12 4.95
C ILE A 24 14.87 15.72 5.81
N VAL A 25 14.85 17.04 6.01
CA VAL A 25 13.79 17.71 6.77
C VAL A 25 12.43 17.51 6.12
N LEU A 26 12.34 17.61 4.80
CA LEU A 26 11.09 17.39 4.07
C LEU A 26 10.62 15.92 4.14
N PHE A 27 11.53 14.95 4.06
CA PHE A 27 11.20 13.53 4.24
C PHE A 27 10.69 13.24 5.66
N ILE A 28 11.31 13.85 6.68
CA ILE A 28 10.92 13.67 8.09
C ILE A 28 9.59 14.34 8.39
N SER A 29 9.39 15.56 7.90
CA SER A 29 8.17 16.34 8.17
C SER A 29 6.94 15.80 7.45
N GLY A 30 7.12 15.06 6.35
CA GLY A 30 6.02 14.54 5.53
C GLY A 30 5.15 15.62 4.87
N VAL A 31 5.62 16.88 4.84
CA VAL A 31 4.89 18.02 4.23
C VAL A 31 4.70 17.82 2.72
N LEU A 32 5.70 17.23 2.08
CA LEU A 32 5.66 16.86 0.67
C LEU A 32 5.75 15.36 0.51
N ALA A 33 5.06 14.82 -0.48
CA ALA A 33 5.22 13.43 -0.86
C ALA A 33 6.69 13.13 -1.24
N PRO A 34 7.20 11.92 -0.92
CA PRO A 34 8.61 11.59 -1.14
C PRO A 34 9.10 11.83 -2.56
N GLU A 35 8.30 11.50 -3.57
CA GLU A 35 8.60 11.71 -4.99
C GLU A 35 8.73 13.21 -5.34
N LEU A 36 7.89 14.05 -4.73
CA LEU A 36 7.96 15.51 -4.93
C LEU A 36 9.19 16.11 -4.23
N THR A 37 9.53 15.60 -3.05
CA THR A 37 10.77 15.99 -2.35
C THR A 37 12.00 15.64 -3.19
N GLY A 38 12.03 14.45 -3.80
CA GLY A 38 13.09 14.04 -4.71
C GLY A 38 13.19 14.96 -5.94
N LEU A 39 12.07 15.23 -6.60
CA LEU A 39 12.03 16.14 -7.77
C LEU A 39 12.42 17.59 -7.43
N LEU A 40 11.95 18.09 -6.29
CA LEU A 40 12.35 19.44 -5.82
C LEU A 40 13.87 19.51 -5.63
N SER A 41 14.43 18.52 -4.96
CA SER A 41 15.87 18.44 -4.70
C SER A 41 16.67 18.34 -6.01
N LEU A 42 16.20 17.55 -6.96
CA LEU A 42 16.75 17.46 -8.31
C LEU A 42 16.75 18.83 -9.00
N GLY A 43 15.62 19.54 -8.96
CA GLY A 43 15.48 20.87 -9.53
C GLY A 43 16.44 21.89 -8.90
N LEU A 44 16.63 21.81 -7.56
CA LEU A 44 17.57 22.65 -6.84
C LEU A 44 19.04 22.35 -7.20
N LEU A 45 19.41 21.07 -7.37
CA LEU A 45 20.76 20.67 -7.79
C LEU A 45 21.07 21.15 -9.21
N MET A 46 20.07 21.16 -10.11
CA MET A 46 20.23 21.70 -11.48
C MET A 46 20.34 23.22 -11.47
N THR A 47 19.44 23.91 -10.78
CA THR A 47 19.39 25.39 -10.77
C THR A 47 20.57 26.01 -10.04
N SER A 48 21.16 25.31 -9.07
CA SER A 48 22.37 25.74 -8.38
C SER A 48 23.67 25.49 -9.18
N GLY A 49 23.57 24.80 -10.34
CA GLY A 49 24.74 24.47 -11.16
C GLY A 49 25.65 23.37 -10.60
N VAL A 50 25.18 22.63 -9.57
CA VAL A 50 25.92 21.48 -9.03
C VAL A 50 25.93 20.33 -10.04
N LEU A 51 24.79 20.10 -10.70
CA LEU A 51 24.65 19.08 -11.74
C LEU A 51 24.22 19.72 -13.06
N SER A 52 24.77 19.24 -14.15
CA SER A 52 24.23 19.52 -15.50
C SER A 52 22.87 18.83 -15.69
N PRO A 53 22.00 19.31 -16.58
CA PRO A 53 20.74 18.66 -16.88
C PRO A 53 20.88 17.18 -17.30
N GLN A 54 21.95 16.84 -18.02
CA GLN A 54 22.22 15.47 -18.44
C GLN A 54 22.54 14.56 -17.24
N GLU A 55 23.41 15.01 -16.34
CA GLU A 55 23.77 14.26 -15.12
C GLU A 55 22.58 14.12 -14.19
N ALA A 56 21.82 15.20 -14.00
CA ALA A 56 20.65 15.21 -13.14
C ALA A 56 19.54 14.25 -13.62
N LEU A 57 19.33 14.15 -14.92
CA LEU A 57 18.28 13.30 -15.51
C LEU A 57 18.76 11.88 -15.86
N ALA A 58 20.05 11.58 -15.72
CA ALA A 58 20.63 10.28 -16.07
C ALA A 58 19.97 9.12 -15.32
N GLY A 59 19.54 9.33 -14.05
CA GLY A 59 18.84 8.33 -13.25
C GLY A 59 17.53 7.86 -13.87
N PHE A 60 16.81 8.70 -14.60
CA PHE A 60 15.55 8.31 -15.27
C PHE A 60 15.76 7.39 -16.47
N GLY A 61 16.93 7.38 -17.05
CA GLY A 61 17.34 6.47 -18.13
C GLY A 61 18.06 5.22 -17.67
N SER A 62 18.22 5.02 -16.35
CA SER A 62 19.00 3.90 -15.84
C SER A 62 18.37 2.53 -16.15
N PRO A 63 19.19 1.51 -16.48
CA PRO A 63 18.72 0.14 -16.71
C PRO A 63 17.91 -0.43 -15.55
N ALA A 64 18.28 -0.08 -14.33
CA ALA A 64 17.58 -0.52 -13.12
C ALA A 64 16.16 0.06 -13.03
N LEU A 65 15.98 1.35 -13.31
CA LEU A 65 14.67 2.01 -13.29
C LEU A 65 13.76 1.49 -14.42
N ILE A 66 14.31 1.28 -15.61
CA ILE A 66 13.58 0.69 -16.74
C ILE A 66 13.16 -0.75 -16.41
N THR A 67 14.04 -1.52 -15.75
CA THR A 67 13.71 -2.87 -15.26
C THR A 67 12.55 -2.84 -14.27
N LEU A 68 12.58 -1.92 -13.30
CA LEU A 68 11.49 -1.76 -12.33
C LEU A 68 10.18 -1.38 -13.01
N MET A 69 10.23 -0.45 -13.97
CA MET A 69 9.07 0.00 -14.74
C MET A 69 8.41 -1.17 -15.49
N GLY A 70 9.18 -2.07 -16.06
CA GLY A 70 8.67 -3.25 -16.77
C GLY A 70 8.23 -4.38 -15.83
N LEU A 71 8.79 -4.45 -14.60
CA LEU A 71 8.44 -5.47 -13.62
C LEU A 71 7.01 -5.27 -13.06
N PHE A 72 6.55 -4.02 -12.88
CA PHE A 72 5.22 -3.72 -12.38
C PHE A 72 4.10 -4.36 -13.22
N PRO A 73 4.04 -4.19 -14.55
CA PRO A 73 3.04 -4.84 -15.40
C PRO A 73 3.13 -6.37 -15.39
N VAL A 74 4.33 -6.95 -15.38
CA VAL A 74 4.49 -8.41 -15.31
C VAL A 74 3.92 -8.94 -13.99
N SER A 75 4.20 -8.27 -12.88
CA SER A 75 3.63 -8.59 -11.57
C SER A 75 2.12 -8.45 -11.57
N ALA A 76 1.57 -7.35 -12.11
CA ALA A 76 0.13 -7.15 -12.24
C ALA A 76 -0.55 -8.26 -13.06
N ALA A 77 0.09 -8.70 -14.15
CA ALA A 77 -0.39 -9.82 -14.95
C ALA A 77 -0.41 -11.14 -14.18
N LEU A 78 0.61 -11.42 -13.35
CA LEU A 78 0.64 -12.58 -12.46
C LEU A 78 -0.51 -12.56 -11.45
N PHE A 79 -0.76 -11.41 -10.80
CA PHE A 79 -1.87 -11.26 -9.86
C PHE A 79 -3.22 -11.47 -10.54
N LYS A 80 -3.45 -10.79 -11.67
CA LYS A 80 -4.70 -10.85 -12.41
C LYS A 80 -4.97 -12.23 -13.00
N SER A 81 -3.94 -12.98 -13.40
CA SER A 81 -4.08 -14.34 -13.93
C SER A 81 -4.39 -15.39 -12.85
N GLY A 82 -4.39 -15.02 -11.56
CA GLY A 82 -4.62 -15.93 -10.45
C GLY A 82 -3.42 -16.83 -10.13
N ALA A 83 -2.19 -16.39 -10.43
CA ALA A 83 -0.97 -17.15 -10.10
C ALA A 83 -0.87 -17.45 -8.60
N LEU A 84 -1.35 -16.54 -7.73
CA LEU A 84 -1.35 -16.68 -6.28
C LEU A 84 -2.56 -17.44 -5.70
N ASP A 85 -3.52 -17.89 -6.52
CA ASP A 85 -4.74 -18.55 -6.03
C ASP A 85 -4.44 -19.83 -5.25
N ARG A 86 -3.40 -20.58 -5.66
CA ARG A 86 -2.96 -21.75 -4.90
C ARG A 86 -2.48 -21.37 -3.49
N LEU A 87 -1.75 -20.26 -3.35
CA LEU A 87 -1.30 -19.75 -2.05
C LEU A 87 -2.49 -19.27 -1.21
N ARG A 88 -3.43 -18.55 -1.82
CA ARG A 88 -4.67 -18.13 -1.18
C ARG A 88 -5.48 -19.33 -0.69
N ALA A 89 -5.67 -20.34 -1.54
CA ALA A 89 -6.36 -21.58 -1.18
C ALA A 89 -5.64 -22.34 -0.07
N LEU A 90 -4.30 -22.36 -0.08
CA LEU A 90 -3.52 -22.99 0.97
C LEU A 90 -3.70 -22.31 2.32
N ILE A 91 -3.67 -20.97 2.38
CA ILE A 91 -3.96 -20.18 3.58
C ILE A 91 -5.40 -20.42 4.04
N ALA A 92 -6.36 -20.41 3.12
CA ALA A 92 -7.77 -20.60 3.41
C ALA A 92 -8.12 -22.03 3.86
N SER A 93 -7.20 -23.01 3.66
CA SER A 93 -7.45 -24.41 3.95
C SER A 93 -7.64 -24.67 5.46
N GLU A 94 -8.47 -25.64 5.79
CA GLU A 94 -8.70 -26.06 7.19
C GLU A 94 -7.49 -26.77 7.81
N ARG A 95 -6.47 -27.13 7.00
CA ARG A 95 -5.26 -27.80 7.48
C ARG A 95 -4.41 -26.87 8.36
N ILE A 96 -4.48 -25.56 8.13
CA ILE A 96 -3.75 -24.54 8.90
C ILE A 96 -4.63 -24.11 10.06
N ARG A 97 -4.41 -24.72 11.25
CA ARG A 97 -5.24 -24.50 12.45
C ARG A 97 -4.60 -23.57 13.50
N SER A 98 -3.32 -23.26 13.38
CA SER A 98 -2.61 -22.44 14.38
C SER A 98 -1.89 -21.25 13.72
N PRO A 99 -1.80 -20.10 14.42
CA PRO A 99 -1.04 -18.94 13.93
C PRO A 99 0.40 -19.29 13.57
N ARG A 100 1.06 -20.14 14.36
CA ARG A 100 2.43 -20.57 14.09
C ARG A 100 2.58 -21.29 12.75
N ARG A 101 1.64 -22.17 12.38
CA ARG A 101 1.65 -22.85 11.08
C ARG A 101 1.42 -21.88 9.94
N LEU A 102 0.57 -20.88 10.15
CA LEU A 102 0.33 -19.85 9.16
C LEU A 102 1.56 -18.96 8.99
N ILE A 103 2.21 -18.55 10.08
CA ILE A 103 3.46 -17.78 10.04
C ILE A 103 4.57 -18.60 9.36
N ALA A 104 4.71 -19.88 9.68
CA ALA A 104 5.67 -20.76 9.02
C ALA A 104 5.41 -20.86 7.50
N LEU A 105 4.13 -21.00 7.09
CA LEU A 105 3.77 -20.97 5.68
C LEU A 105 4.17 -19.64 5.03
N MET A 106 3.91 -18.51 5.68
CA MET A 106 4.28 -17.20 5.18
C MET A 106 5.80 -17.07 5.04
N ALA A 107 6.53 -17.43 6.09
CA ALA A 107 7.97 -17.27 6.15
C ALA A 107 8.73 -18.21 5.18
N PHE A 108 8.23 -19.42 4.92
CA PHE A 108 8.95 -20.40 4.09
C PHE A 108 8.38 -20.60 2.69
N VAL A 109 7.12 -20.22 2.43
CA VAL A 109 6.49 -20.40 1.12
C VAL A 109 6.20 -19.06 0.45
N ILE A 110 5.68 -18.07 1.19
CA ILE A 110 5.34 -16.75 0.61
C ILE A 110 6.60 -15.90 0.43
N ALA A 111 7.53 -15.93 1.37
CA ALA A 111 8.77 -15.17 1.28
C ALA A 111 9.54 -15.43 -0.03
N PRO A 112 9.85 -16.67 -0.45
CA PRO A 112 10.51 -16.91 -1.73
C PRO A 112 9.75 -16.37 -2.95
N VAL A 113 8.42 -16.36 -2.91
CA VAL A 113 7.59 -15.76 -3.98
C VAL A 113 7.82 -14.25 -4.04
N SER A 114 7.95 -13.60 -2.88
CA SER A 114 8.26 -12.16 -2.80
C SER A 114 9.69 -11.82 -3.25
N GLY A 115 10.57 -12.81 -3.37
CA GLY A 115 11.89 -12.62 -4.01
C GLY A 115 11.81 -12.34 -5.50
N VAL A 116 10.69 -12.66 -6.14
CA VAL A 116 10.49 -12.49 -7.59
C VAL A 116 9.44 -11.42 -7.90
N VAL A 117 8.51 -11.21 -6.97
CA VAL A 117 7.38 -10.29 -7.12
C VAL A 117 7.50 -9.22 -6.03
N PRO A 118 7.35 -7.93 -6.35
CA PRO A 118 7.47 -6.86 -5.36
C PRO A 118 6.60 -7.10 -4.12
N ASN A 119 7.11 -6.74 -2.93
CA ASN A 119 6.51 -7.03 -1.62
C ASN A 119 5.07 -6.49 -1.49
N THR A 120 4.85 -5.23 -1.85
CA THR A 120 3.56 -4.54 -1.66
C THR A 120 2.38 -5.26 -2.32
N PRO A 121 2.41 -5.63 -3.61
CA PRO A 121 1.35 -6.41 -4.23
C PRO A 121 1.11 -7.78 -3.57
N VAL A 122 2.17 -8.48 -3.12
CA VAL A 122 2.03 -9.77 -2.44
C VAL A 122 1.27 -9.60 -1.13
N VAL A 123 1.67 -8.64 -0.28
CA VAL A 123 0.97 -8.32 0.97
C VAL A 123 -0.48 -7.95 0.69
N ALA A 124 -0.72 -6.98 -0.20
CA ALA A 124 -2.06 -6.49 -0.51
C ALA A 124 -3.00 -7.62 -0.98
N SER A 125 -2.48 -8.58 -1.78
CA SER A 125 -3.28 -9.70 -2.28
C SER A 125 -3.60 -10.76 -1.22
N LEU A 126 -2.73 -10.94 -0.22
CA LEU A 126 -2.87 -11.96 0.82
C LEU A 126 -3.54 -11.43 2.09
N LEU A 127 -3.48 -10.12 2.33
CA LEU A 127 -4.04 -9.46 3.51
C LEU A 127 -5.51 -9.86 3.76
N PRO A 128 -6.46 -9.72 2.82
CA PRO A 128 -7.85 -10.07 3.07
C PRO A 128 -8.06 -11.57 3.31
N VAL A 129 -7.20 -12.44 2.74
CA VAL A 129 -7.27 -13.89 2.96
C VAL A 129 -6.81 -14.25 4.37
N VAL A 130 -5.74 -13.61 4.84
CA VAL A 130 -5.18 -13.80 6.20
C VAL A 130 -6.15 -13.25 7.23
N GLU A 131 -6.71 -12.07 7.00
CA GLU A 131 -7.72 -11.46 7.86
C GLU A 131 -8.96 -12.35 7.98
N SER A 132 -9.54 -12.81 6.86
CA SER A 132 -10.65 -13.77 6.85
C SER A 132 -10.31 -15.09 7.56
N TRP A 133 -9.04 -15.55 7.48
CA TRP A 133 -8.58 -16.71 8.23
C TRP A 133 -8.57 -16.45 9.74
N CYS A 134 -8.12 -15.27 10.17
CA CYS A 134 -8.13 -14.83 11.57
C CYS A 134 -9.55 -14.77 12.13
N HIS A 135 -10.46 -14.08 11.44
CA HIS A 135 -11.86 -13.95 11.85
C HIS A 135 -12.57 -15.31 12.02
N ARG A 136 -12.41 -16.23 11.04
CA ARG A 136 -13.02 -17.56 11.14
C ARG A 136 -12.53 -18.38 12.34
N ARG A 137 -11.42 -18.01 12.97
CA ARG A 137 -10.79 -18.73 14.09
C ARG A 137 -10.79 -17.97 15.40
N GLY A 138 -11.38 -16.77 15.44
CA GLY A 138 -11.37 -15.91 16.64
C GLY A 138 -9.95 -15.52 17.06
N ILE A 139 -9.03 -15.31 16.10
CA ILE A 139 -7.65 -14.93 16.37
C ILE A 139 -7.48 -13.48 15.94
N SER A 140 -6.87 -12.65 16.80
CA SER A 140 -6.58 -11.26 16.45
C SER A 140 -5.66 -11.17 15.21
N PRO A 141 -6.02 -10.38 14.18
CA PRO A 141 -5.18 -10.13 13.02
C PRO A 141 -3.80 -9.56 13.37
N SER A 142 -3.67 -8.81 14.48
CA SER A 142 -2.40 -8.23 14.95
C SER A 142 -1.29 -9.27 15.15
N ARG A 143 -1.64 -10.52 15.42
CA ARG A 143 -0.68 -11.63 15.59
C ARG A 143 -0.07 -12.17 14.30
N VAL A 144 -0.69 -11.86 13.16
CA VAL A 144 -0.36 -12.54 11.89
C VAL A 144 -0.01 -11.58 10.77
N LEU A 145 -0.60 -10.37 10.77
CA LEU A 145 -0.38 -9.39 9.70
C LEU A 145 1.05 -8.82 9.69
N LEU A 146 1.62 -8.55 10.87
CA LEU A 146 3.01 -8.11 10.96
C LEU A 146 3.99 -9.20 10.48
N PRO A 147 3.87 -10.48 10.90
CA PRO A 147 4.62 -11.59 10.31
C PRO A 147 4.45 -11.73 8.79
N LEU A 148 3.27 -11.45 8.23
CA LEU A 148 3.07 -11.45 6.78
C LEU A 148 3.97 -10.40 6.11
N SER A 149 3.96 -9.17 6.62
CA SER A 149 4.78 -8.09 6.10
C SER A 149 6.28 -8.43 6.18
N PHE A 150 6.76 -8.83 7.35
CA PHE A 150 8.18 -9.20 7.51
C PHE A 150 8.59 -10.42 6.66
N SER A 151 7.70 -11.40 6.48
CA SER A 151 7.99 -12.53 5.59
C SER A 151 8.22 -12.07 4.15
N THR A 152 7.41 -11.13 3.65
CA THR A 152 7.58 -10.59 2.29
C THR A 152 8.84 -9.73 2.16
N VAL A 153 9.17 -8.93 3.18
CA VAL A 153 10.41 -8.13 3.20
C VAL A 153 11.64 -9.05 3.17
N LEU A 154 11.69 -10.07 4.05
CA LEU A 154 12.75 -11.08 4.04
C LEU A 154 12.86 -11.79 2.68
N GLY A 155 11.73 -12.11 2.06
CA GLY A 155 11.69 -12.66 0.70
C GLY A 155 12.24 -11.68 -0.34
N GLY A 156 11.90 -10.40 -0.21
CA GLY A 156 12.36 -9.34 -1.09
C GLY A 156 13.89 -9.15 -1.12
N THR A 157 14.60 -9.59 -0.08
CA THR A 157 16.07 -9.57 -0.07
C THR A 157 16.71 -10.75 -0.83
N LEU A 158 15.96 -11.77 -1.24
CA LEU A 158 16.54 -12.97 -1.86
C LEU A 158 17.06 -12.74 -3.28
N THR A 159 16.47 -11.84 -4.03
CA THR A 159 16.91 -11.54 -5.40
C THR A 159 16.88 -10.05 -5.70
N LEU A 160 17.52 -9.65 -6.77
CA LEU A 160 17.56 -8.26 -7.24
C LEU A 160 16.14 -7.70 -7.51
N LEU A 161 15.18 -8.53 -7.94
CA LEU A 161 13.82 -8.10 -8.34
C LEU A 161 12.84 -8.00 -7.17
N GLY A 162 13.16 -8.55 -6.00
CA GLY A 162 12.25 -8.61 -4.86
C GLY A 162 11.92 -7.25 -4.25
N SER A 163 12.82 -6.26 -4.39
CA SER A 163 12.62 -4.90 -3.87
C SER A 163 13.16 -3.85 -4.84
N SER A 164 12.47 -2.70 -4.91
CA SER A 164 12.94 -1.55 -5.68
C SER A 164 14.28 -0.98 -5.15
N VAL A 165 14.53 -1.14 -3.86
CA VAL A 165 15.79 -0.69 -3.22
C VAL A 165 16.97 -1.52 -3.69
N ASN A 166 16.77 -2.82 -3.97
CA ASN A 166 17.81 -3.69 -4.52
C ASN A 166 18.28 -3.20 -5.90
N LEU A 167 17.32 -2.81 -6.74
CA LEU A 167 17.60 -2.25 -8.06
C LEU A 167 18.31 -0.90 -7.97
N LEU A 168 17.93 -0.05 -7.00
CA LEU A 168 18.62 1.22 -6.75
C LEU A 168 20.09 1.00 -6.35
N VAL A 169 20.37 0.03 -5.48
CA VAL A 169 21.76 -0.31 -5.10
C VAL A 169 22.55 -0.80 -6.31
N SER A 170 21.93 -1.59 -7.18
CA SER A 170 22.58 -2.04 -8.43
C SER A 170 22.90 -0.88 -9.37
N ASP A 171 21.98 0.09 -9.49
CA ASP A 171 22.16 1.30 -10.28
C ASP A 171 23.29 2.17 -9.74
N ILE A 172 23.31 2.41 -8.42
CA ILE A 172 24.40 3.14 -7.76
C ILE A 172 25.75 2.43 -7.95
N SER A 173 25.77 1.09 -7.83
CA SER A 173 26.98 0.28 -8.09
C SER A 173 27.51 0.48 -9.51
N GLU A 174 26.63 0.51 -10.51
CA GLU A 174 26.97 0.73 -11.91
C GLU A 174 27.49 2.15 -12.16
N GLN A 175 26.83 3.16 -11.59
CA GLN A 175 27.25 4.57 -11.67
C GLN A 175 28.60 4.81 -11.02
N LEU A 176 28.91 4.09 -9.93
CA LEU A 176 30.20 4.14 -9.24
C LEU A 176 31.32 3.37 -9.97
N GLY A 177 31.01 2.74 -11.11
CA GLY A 177 31.99 1.99 -11.93
C GLY A 177 32.28 0.58 -11.46
N TYR A 178 31.53 0.03 -10.48
CA TYR A 178 31.69 -1.34 -9.97
C TYR A 178 30.84 -2.37 -10.71
N GLY A 179 30.08 -1.92 -11.74
CA GLY A 179 29.20 -2.76 -12.53
C GLY A 179 27.85 -3.02 -11.88
N SER A 180 26.88 -3.47 -12.70
CA SER A 180 25.56 -3.84 -12.22
C SER A 180 25.59 -5.16 -11.43
N LEU A 181 24.74 -5.26 -10.40
CA LEU A 181 24.58 -6.48 -9.64
C LEU A 181 23.77 -7.51 -10.44
N SER A 182 24.20 -8.75 -10.43
CA SER A 182 23.44 -9.84 -11.05
C SER A 182 22.19 -10.19 -10.22
N LEU A 183 21.25 -10.92 -10.84
CA LEU A 183 19.97 -11.28 -10.22
C LEU A 183 20.13 -11.96 -8.84
N PHE A 184 21.19 -12.73 -8.66
CA PHE A 184 21.47 -13.53 -7.46
C PHE A 184 22.73 -13.09 -6.70
N SER A 185 23.28 -11.90 -6.95
CA SER A 185 24.55 -11.43 -6.34
C SER A 185 24.57 -11.52 -4.82
N PHE A 186 23.44 -11.28 -4.15
CA PHE A 186 23.36 -11.32 -2.69
C PHE A 186 22.55 -12.49 -2.13
N THR A 187 22.03 -13.38 -2.99
CA THR A 187 21.20 -14.51 -2.58
C THR A 187 21.92 -15.43 -1.57
N LEU A 188 23.23 -15.64 -1.76
CA LEU A 188 24.01 -16.48 -0.84
C LEU A 188 24.03 -15.93 0.59
N ILE A 189 24.10 -14.61 0.74
CA ILE A 189 24.05 -13.92 2.04
C ILE A 189 22.62 -13.84 2.55
N SER A 190 21.65 -13.64 1.66
CA SER A 190 20.25 -13.50 2.00
C SER A 190 19.61 -14.79 2.53
N ILE A 191 20.03 -15.97 2.04
CA ILE A 191 19.47 -17.26 2.49
C ILE A 191 19.65 -17.48 4.00
N PRO A 192 20.84 -17.34 4.60
CA PRO A 192 21.00 -17.43 6.06
C PRO A 192 20.15 -16.38 6.82
N VAL A 193 20.10 -15.14 6.32
CA VAL A 193 19.30 -14.07 6.92
C VAL A 193 17.80 -14.41 6.86
N TRP A 194 17.32 -14.88 5.71
CA TRP A 194 15.95 -15.32 5.54
C TRP A 194 15.60 -16.49 6.47
N ILE A 195 16.46 -17.52 6.56
CA ILE A 195 16.23 -18.67 7.45
C ILE A 195 16.20 -18.23 8.92
N ALA A 196 17.15 -17.40 9.35
CA ALA A 196 17.19 -16.87 10.71
C ALA A 196 15.95 -16.01 11.02
N GLY A 197 15.57 -15.11 10.11
CA GLY A 197 14.38 -14.27 10.25
C GLY A 197 13.08 -15.09 10.23
N ALA A 198 12.98 -16.08 9.34
CA ALA A 198 11.84 -17.01 9.29
C ALA A 198 11.69 -17.81 10.59
N LEU A 199 12.80 -18.32 11.11
CA LEU A 199 12.82 -19.04 12.38
C LEU A 199 12.42 -18.12 13.55
N TYR A 200 12.97 -16.90 13.58
CA TYR A 200 12.58 -15.88 14.55
C TYR A 200 11.09 -15.59 14.50
N LEU A 201 10.51 -15.34 13.32
CA LEU A 201 9.07 -15.09 13.17
C LEU A 201 8.19 -16.24 13.66
N VAL A 202 8.63 -17.49 13.49
CA VAL A 202 7.89 -18.69 13.94
C VAL A 202 8.01 -18.89 15.46
N LEU A 203 9.15 -18.58 16.07
CA LEU A 203 9.45 -18.86 17.47
C LEU A 203 9.05 -17.72 18.41
N ALA A 204 9.29 -16.48 18.03
CA ALA A 204 9.14 -15.28 18.88
C ALA A 204 7.73 -14.68 19.00
N PRO A 205 6.75 -14.86 18.07
CA PRO A 205 5.52 -14.07 18.01
C PRO A 205 4.68 -14.06 19.29
N ARG A 206 4.77 -15.08 20.14
CA ARG A 206 3.98 -15.14 21.39
C ARG A 206 4.40 -14.09 22.41
N VAL A 207 5.66 -13.68 22.37
CA VAL A 207 6.24 -12.73 23.34
C VAL A 207 6.14 -11.30 22.83
N LEU A 208 6.31 -11.11 21.51
CA LEU A 208 6.47 -9.78 20.90
C LEU A 208 5.17 -9.20 20.31
N LEU A 209 4.20 -10.06 19.99
CA LEU A 209 2.93 -9.62 19.41
C LEU A 209 1.82 -9.75 20.46
N PRO A 210 1.49 -8.66 21.16
CA PRO A 210 0.41 -8.66 22.14
C PRO A 210 -0.91 -8.95 21.44
N ASP A 211 -1.77 -9.66 22.15
CA ASP A 211 -3.14 -9.90 21.72
C ASP A 211 -3.94 -8.62 21.95
N ARG A 212 -4.13 -7.85 20.91
CA ARG A 212 -4.96 -6.64 20.96
C ARG A 212 -6.44 -6.99 20.70
N ALA A 213 -6.88 -8.11 21.25
CA ALA A 213 -8.26 -8.58 21.07
C ALA A 213 -9.30 -7.60 21.65
N GLY A 214 -8.93 -6.79 22.66
CA GLY A 214 -9.86 -5.85 23.27
C GLY A 214 -10.18 -4.58 22.45
N GLU A 215 -9.28 -4.16 21.55
CA GLU A 215 -9.55 -3.05 20.61
C GLU A 215 -9.96 -3.54 19.23
N ALA A 216 -9.61 -4.80 18.88
CA ALA A 216 -9.94 -5.42 17.60
C ALA A 216 -11.27 -6.17 17.62
N ASP A 217 -11.77 -6.60 18.79
CA ASP A 217 -13.14 -7.11 18.93
C ASP A 217 -14.19 -6.02 18.71
N ASP A 218 -13.84 -4.75 18.94
CA ASP A 218 -14.67 -3.61 18.54
C ASP A 218 -14.53 -3.25 17.04
N LEU A 219 -13.41 -3.63 16.38
CA LEU A 219 -13.25 -3.61 14.92
C LEU A 219 -13.63 -4.95 14.28
N GLY A 220 -13.71 -6.00 15.08
CA GLY A 220 -13.94 -7.40 14.73
C GLY A 220 -15.35 -7.89 14.99
N ASP A 221 -16.28 -6.99 15.21
CA ASP A 221 -17.67 -7.35 14.98
C ASP A 221 -17.74 -7.85 13.53
N SER A 222 -18.12 -9.12 13.40
CA SER A 222 -18.39 -9.75 12.10
C SER A 222 -18.99 -8.70 11.16
N PRO A 223 -18.65 -8.67 9.85
CA PRO A 223 -19.29 -7.74 8.90
C PRO A 223 -20.83 -7.68 9.07
N GLN A 224 -21.38 -8.67 9.73
CA GLN A 224 -22.79 -8.80 10.10
C GLN A 224 -23.21 -7.97 11.34
N ARG A 225 -22.27 -7.54 12.21
CA ARG A 225 -22.56 -6.75 13.42
C ARG A 225 -22.00 -5.34 13.40
N SER A 226 -21.18 -4.99 12.39
CA SER A 226 -20.68 -3.63 12.21
C SER A 226 -21.85 -2.66 12.08
N SER A 227 -21.92 -1.65 12.94
CA SER A 227 -22.99 -0.66 12.89
C SER A 227 -22.64 0.46 11.92
N TYR A 228 -23.56 0.78 11.03
CA TYR A 228 -23.49 1.84 10.03
C TYR A 228 -24.47 2.95 10.37
N SER A 229 -24.11 4.19 10.04
CA SER A 229 -25.05 5.31 10.04
C SER A 229 -25.68 5.42 8.66
N THR A 230 -27.02 5.42 8.60
CA THR A 230 -27.79 5.58 7.38
C THR A 230 -28.97 6.51 7.61
N GLU A 231 -29.47 7.16 6.54
CA GLU A 231 -30.62 8.05 6.58
C GLU A 231 -31.79 7.42 5.85
N VAL A 232 -32.94 7.39 6.51
CA VAL A 232 -34.20 6.91 5.92
C VAL A 232 -35.27 7.96 5.99
N ARG A 233 -36.17 7.96 5.00
CA ARG A 233 -37.35 8.82 4.94
C ARG A 233 -38.62 7.98 5.12
N ILE A 234 -39.61 8.50 5.84
CA ILE A 234 -40.92 7.91 5.99
C ILE A 234 -41.81 8.36 4.83
N PRO A 235 -42.22 7.44 3.91
CA PRO A 235 -43.14 7.79 2.84
C PRO A 235 -44.54 8.11 3.36
N ALA A 236 -45.33 8.83 2.57
CA ALA A 236 -46.68 9.24 2.95
C ALA A 236 -47.68 8.06 3.12
N ASP A 237 -47.42 6.99 2.42
CA ASP A 237 -48.20 5.73 2.43
C ASP A 237 -47.70 4.73 3.47
N SER A 238 -46.72 5.10 4.30
CA SER A 238 -46.14 4.21 5.31
C SER A 238 -47.11 3.94 6.47
N GLU A 239 -47.18 2.67 6.87
CA GLU A 239 -47.92 2.26 8.09
C GLU A 239 -47.35 2.84 9.39
N LEU A 240 -46.18 3.45 9.33
CA LEU A 240 -45.49 4.08 10.47
C LEU A 240 -46.04 5.48 10.77
N VAL A 241 -46.72 6.11 9.81
CA VAL A 241 -47.29 7.46 9.97
C VAL A 241 -48.34 7.46 11.07
N GLY A 242 -48.24 8.42 12.02
CA GLY A 242 -49.11 8.55 13.17
C GLY A 242 -48.79 7.68 14.36
N ARG A 243 -47.89 6.68 14.22
CA ARG A 243 -47.43 5.84 15.34
C ARG A 243 -46.27 6.54 16.08
N SER A 244 -46.17 6.35 17.40
CA SER A 244 -44.98 6.78 18.13
C SER A 244 -43.79 5.87 17.75
N LEU A 245 -42.57 6.38 17.88
CA LEU A 245 -41.37 5.61 17.57
C LEU A 245 -41.32 4.30 18.38
N HIS A 246 -41.75 4.36 19.66
CA HIS A 246 -41.83 3.18 20.53
C HIS A 246 -42.86 2.15 20.00
N ASN A 247 -44.03 2.60 19.54
CA ASN A 247 -45.12 1.75 19.05
C ASN A 247 -44.92 1.30 17.59
N SER A 248 -44.03 1.95 16.85
CA SER A 248 -43.67 1.57 15.47
C SER A 248 -42.94 0.22 15.42
N ARG A 249 -42.36 -0.22 16.56
CA ARG A 249 -41.52 -1.43 16.68
C ARG A 249 -40.33 -1.45 15.72
N LEU A 250 -39.98 -0.31 15.10
CA LEU A 250 -38.89 -0.19 14.13
C LEU A 250 -37.57 -0.72 14.72
N GLN A 251 -37.25 -0.31 15.95
CA GLN A 251 -36.07 -0.74 16.68
C GLN A 251 -36.00 -2.23 16.96
N ARG A 252 -37.15 -2.87 17.19
CA ARG A 252 -37.21 -4.33 17.46
C ARG A 252 -37.25 -5.16 16.19
N ARG A 253 -37.85 -4.61 15.10
CA ARG A 253 -38.02 -5.33 13.84
C ARG A 253 -36.73 -5.44 13.04
N PHE A 254 -35.88 -4.41 13.12
CA PHE A 254 -34.67 -4.28 12.30
C PHE A 254 -33.38 -4.11 13.15
N ASP A 255 -33.44 -4.31 14.46
CA ASP A 255 -32.29 -4.11 15.36
C ASP A 255 -31.54 -2.78 15.08
N VAL A 256 -32.32 -1.68 15.02
CA VAL A 256 -31.80 -0.36 14.69
C VAL A 256 -31.93 0.60 15.86
N ASP A 257 -30.94 1.48 16.01
CA ASP A 257 -31.00 2.61 16.92
C ASP A 257 -31.34 3.88 16.14
N VAL A 258 -32.38 4.60 16.59
CA VAL A 258 -32.74 5.90 16.03
C VAL A 258 -31.95 6.97 16.76
N LEU A 259 -31.05 7.62 16.07
CA LEU A 259 -30.13 8.63 16.62
C LEU A 259 -30.75 10.02 16.59
N GLU A 260 -31.45 10.36 15.51
CA GLU A 260 -32.01 11.67 15.25
C GLU A 260 -33.28 11.55 14.41
N LEU A 261 -34.22 12.45 14.65
CA LEU A 261 -35.41 12.64 13.83
C LEU A 261 -35.40 14.08 13.31
N GLN A 262 -35.57 14.26 12.02
CA GLN A 262 -35.66 15.57 11.40
C GLN A 262 -37.01 15.76 10.70
N ARG A 263 -37.67 16.86 10.98
CA ARG A 263 -38.97 17.25 10.41
C ARG A 263 -38.94 18.68 9.91
N GLY A 264 -39.27 18.90 8.65
CA GLY A 264 -39.34 20.24 8.09
C GLY A 264 -38.05 21.06 8.14
N GLY A 265 -36.89 20.39 8.28
CA GLY A 265 -35.58 21.05 8.44
C GLY A 265 -35.12 21.23 9.89
N GLU A 266 -35.99 21.04 10.88
CA GLU A 266 -35.65 21.07 12.30
C GLU A 266 -35.17 19.70 12.79
N ARG A 267 -34.10 19.69 13.60
CA ARG A 267 -33.57 18.50 14.26
C ARG A 267 -34.26 18.31 15.60
N LEU A 268 -34.90 17.17 15.76
CA LEU A 268 -35.50 16.74 17.01
C LEU A 268 -34.57 15.77 17.69
N LEU A 269 -33.97 16.17 18.79
CA LEU A 269 -33.04 15.37 19.58
C LEU A 269 -33.78 14.45 20.58
N PRO A 270 -33.14 13.35 21.07
CA PRO A 270 -33.69 12.50 22.11
C PRO A 270 -34.16 13.28 23.35
N PRO A 271 -35.24 12.81 24.02
CA PRO A 271 -35.92 11.52 23.86
C PRO A 271 -36.94 11.51 22.72
N LEU A 272 -36.84 10.48 21.85
CA LEU A 272 -37.67 10.35 20.64
C LEU A 272 -38.80 9.31 20.79
N ALA A 273 -38.80 8.50 21.85
CA ALA A 273 -39.64 7.32 22.01
C ALA A 273 -41.15 7.61 21.82
N ASP A 274 -41.64 8.72 22.38
CA ASP A 274 -43.06 9.09 22.36
C ASP A 274 -43.45 10.00 21.18
N ARG A 275 -42.47 10.42 20.38
CA ARG A 275 -42.71 11.23 19.19
C ARG A 275 -43.44 10.44 18.12
N ARG A 276 -44.54 10.98 17.63
CA ARG A 276 -45.30 10.42 16.51
C ARG A 276 -44.57 10.70 15.18
N LEU A 277 -44.44 9.68 14.37
CA LEU A 277 -43.83 9.79 13.05
C LEU A 277 -44.83 10.39 12.07
N GLU A 278 -44.36 11.28 11.20
CA GLU A 278 -45.15 11.94 10.17
C GLU A 278 -44.56 11.64 8.78
N ALA A 279 -45.41 11.78 7.76
CA ALA A 279 -44.99 11.63 6.38
C ALA A 279 -43.89 12.64 6.04
N GLY A 280 -42.80 12.19 5.47
CA GLY A 280 -41.67 13.04 5.14
C GLY A 280 -40.62 13.20 6.23
N ASP A 281 -40.81 12.58 7.42
CA ASP A 281 -39.79 12.55 8.45
C ASP A 281 -38.52 11.85 7.97
N HIS A 282 -37.39 12.42 8.30
CA HIS A 282 -36.07 11.82 8.08
C HIS A 282 -35.51 11.29 9.41
N LEU A 283 -35.15 10.01 9.42
CA LEU A 283 -34.55 9.35 10.56
C LEU A 283 -33.09 9.03 10.25
N LEU A 284 -32.19 9.43 11.14
CA LEU A 284 -30.82 8.96 11.14
C LEU A 284 -30.75 7.69 12.01
N LEU A 285 -30.39 6.58 11.40
CA LEU A 285 -30.37 5.27 12.02
C LEU A 285 -28.93 4.77 12.17
N ARG A 286 -28.67 4.09 13.28
CA ARG A 286 -27.55 3.17 13.43
C ARG A 286 -28.07 1.76 13.17
N VAL A 287 -27.47 1.04 12.25
CA VAL A 287 -28.01 -0.22 11.71
C VAL A 287 -26.88 -1.18 11.35
N THR A 288 -27.10 -2.48 11.53
CA THR A 288 -26.18 -3.51 11.02
C THR A 288 -26.30 -3.65 9.50
N ARG A 289 -25.27 -4.19 8.84
CA ARG A 289 -25.31 -4.46 7.39
C ARG A 289 -26.49 -5.32 6.99
N LEU A 290 -26.79 -6.37 7.77
CA LEU A 290 -27.90 -7.30 7.47
C LEU A 290 -29.25 -6.59 7.57
N ASP A 291 -29.43 -5.77 8.61
CA ASP A 291 -30.68 -5.06 8.81
C ASP A 291 -30.85 -3.91 7.83
N LEU A 292 -29.77 -3.29 7.37
CA LEU A 292 -29.82 -2.32 6.29
C LEU A 292 -30.35 -2.93 4.99
N LEU A 293 -29.90 -4.15 4.65
CA LEU A 293 -30.40 -4.86 3.47
C LEU A 293 -31.88 -5.25 3.62
N ARG A 294 -32.33 -5.57 4.85
CA ARG A 294 -33.75 -5.81 5.15
C ARG A 294 -34.58 -4.52 5.05
N LEU A 295 -34.06 -3.41 5.59
CA LEU A 295 -34.67 -2.08 5.47
C LEU A 295 -34.84 -1.66 3.99
N GLN A 296 -33.88 -2.00 3.14
CA GLN A 296 -33.95 -1.70 1.70
C GLN A 296 -35.08 -2.44 0.98
N GLN A 297 -35.48 -3.61 1.50
CA GLN A 297 -36.57 -4.41 0.95
C GLN A 297 -37.95 -4.05 1.56
N ASP A 298 -37.96 -3.22 2.61
CA ASP A 298 -39.20 -2.85 3.29
C ASP A 298 -39.79 -1.59 2.65
N HIS A 299 -41.06 -1.70 2.25
CA HIS A 299 -41.80 -0.59 1.62
C HIS A 299 -42.26 0.48 2.62
N THR A 300 -42.18 0.22 3.94
CA THR A 300 -42.63 1.18 4.98
C THR A 300 -41.66 2.33 5.20
N ILE A 301 -40.43 2.21 4.72
CA ILE A 301 -39.38 3.23 4.81
C ILE A 301 -38.58 3.28 3.51
N GLN A 302 -38.07 4.46 3.17
CA GLN A 302 -37.22 4.66 2.00
C GLN A 302 -35.84 5.10 2.43
N LEU A 303 -34.80 4.39 1.98
CA LEU A 303 -33.41 4.85 2.16
C LEU A 303 -33.20 6.16 1.39
N THR A 304 -32.72 7.19 2.09
CA THR A 304 -32.40 8.48 1.46
C THR A 304 -31.07 8.34 0.75
N THR A 305 -31.12 7.94 -0.53
CA THR A 305 -29.94 7.90 -1.40
C THR A 305 -29.70 9.26 -2.02
N GLN A 306 -28.43 9.66 -2.16
CA GLN A 306 -28.08 10.93 -2.78
C GLN A 306 -28.73 11.13 -4.16
N GLY A 307 -29.50 12.19 -4.32
CA GLY A 307 -30.02 12.62 -5.63
C GLY A 307 -31.52 12.42 -5.87
N SER A 308 -32.30 12.12 -4.83
CA SER A 308 -33.77 12.02 -4.94
C SER A 308 -34.46 13.40 -4.82
N ASN A 309 -34.05 14.35 -5.67
CA ASN A 309 -34.81 15.58 -5.92
C ASN A 309 -35.28 15.64 -7.37
N ALA A 310 -35.79 14.58 -7.94
CA ALA A 310 -36.60 14.62 -9.18
C ALA A 310 -37.19 13.25 -9.46
N GLY A 311 -38.47 13.10 -9.20
CA GLY A 311 -39.45 12.34 -9.96
C GLY A 311 -39.01 11.07 -10.73
N PHE A 312 -38.58 10.03 -10.01
CA PHE A 312 -38.62 8.65 -10.51
C PHE A 312 -39.18 7.77 -9.39
N ASP A 313 -40.50 7.80 -9.24
CA ASP A 313 -41.26 6.78 -8.58
C ASP A 313 -41.17 5.51 -9.44
N ASN A 314 -40.27 4.60 -9.09
CA ASN A 314 -40.43 3.19 -9.40
C ASN A 314 -39.59 2.34 -8.43
N PRO A 315 -40.19 1.74 -7.40
CA PRO A 315 -39.49 0.84 -6.47
C PRO A 315 -39.20 -0.54 -7.08
N SER A 316 -39.53 -0.79 -8.34
CA SER A 316 -39.42 -2.11 -8.97
C SER A 316 -38.36 -2.29 -10.03
N SER A 317 -37.42 -1.32 -10.21
CA SER A 317 -36.23 -1.61 -11.01
C SER A 317 -35.14 -2.29 -10.16
N GLN A 318 -35.38 -3.56 -9.83
CA GLN A 318 -34.27 -4.50 -9.62
C GLN A 318 -33.47 -4.52 -10.94
N ILE A 319 -32.50 -3.61 -11.05
CA ILE A 319 -31.50 -3.69 -12.11
C ILE A 319 -30.66 -4.91 -11.75
N SER A 320 -30.95 -6.04 -12.37
CA SER A 320 -30.15 -7.26 -12.37
C SER A 320 -28.68 -6.88 -12.57
N GLY A 321 -27.84 -7.07 -11.55
CA GLY A 321 -26.39 -6.86 -11.64
C GLY A 321 -25.77 -5.82 -10.71
N GLN A 322 -26.55 -5.15 -9.83
CA GLN A 322 -25.95 -4.31 -8.79
C GLN A 322 -25.55 -5.15 -7.57
N LYS A 323 -24.32 -4.96 -7.08
CA LYS A 323 -23.82 -5.59 -5.85
C LYS A 323 -23.60 -4.54 -4.76
N THR A 324 -23.82 -4.94 -3.52
CA THR A 324 -23.51 -4.14 -2.35
C THR A 324 -22.18 -4.59 -1.79
N VAL A 325 -21.22 -3.67 -1.69
CA VAL A 325 -19.86 -3.95 -1.23
C VAL A 325 -19.40 -2.94 -0.19
N GLU A 326 -18.57 -3.41 0.73
CA GLU A 326 -17.87 -2.55 1.68
C GLU A 326 -16.56 -2.07 1.07
N VAL A 327 -16.30 -0.77 1.19
CA VAL A 327 -15.06 -0.15 0.74
C VAL A 327 -14.48 0.73 1.83
N LEU A 328 -13.17 0.69 1.97
CA LEU A 328 -12.39 1.52 2.90
C LEU A 328 -11.74 2.66 2.12
N LEU A 329 -11.73 3.87 2.69
CA LEU A 329 -10.89 4.97 2.23
C LEU A 329 -9.46 4.77 2.77
N PRO A 330 -8.49 4.43 1.90
CA PRO A 330 -7.10 4.31 2.33
C PRO A 330 -6.47 5.67 2.58
N ALA A 331 -5.33 5.68 3.28
CA ALA A 331 -4.50 6.87 3.41
C ALA A 331 -4.04 7.35 2.03
N GLY A 332 -4.10 8.67 1.81
CA GLY A 332 -3.76 9.28 0.52
C GLY A 332 -4.84 9.19 -0.56
N SER A 333 -6.07 8.78 -0.22
CA SER A 333 -7.21 8.81 -1.16
C SER A 333 -7.54 10.23 -1.59
N THR A 334 -7.74 10.46 -2.88
CA THR A 334 -8.16 11.76 -3.43
C THR A 334 -9.59 12.16 -3.02
N LEU A 335 -10.35 11.22 -2.46
CA LEU A 335 -11.72 11.43 -1.99
C LEU A 335 -11.76 11.97 -0.56
N ALA A 336 -10.67 11.87 0.21
CA ALA A 336 -10.60 12.40 1.56
C ALA A 336 -10.62 13.94 1.55
N GLY A 337 -11.30 14.54 2.54
CA GLY A 337 -11.41 15.99 2.68
C GLY A 337 -12.57 16.64 1.92
N ALA A 338 -13.32 15.91 1.11
CA ALA A 338 -14.48 16.38 0.39
C ALA A 338 -15.74 15.61 0.78
N SER A 339 -16.92 16.21 0.64
CA SER A 339 -18.19 15.55 0.89
C SER A 339 -18.63 14.71 -0.33
N LEU A 340 -19.45 13.69 -0.08
CA LEU A 340 -20.00 12.85 -1.15
C LEU A 340 -20.79 13.69 -2.18
N ARG A 341 -21.40 14.80 -1.75
CA ARG A 341 -22.14 15.74 -2.60
C ARG A 341 -21.21 16.54 -3.50
N GLU A 342 -20.12 17.09 -2.95
CA GLU A 342 -19.10 17.84 -3.71
C GLU A 342 -18.41 16.96 -4.74
N LEU A 343 -18.09 15.73 -4.37
CA LEU A 343 -17.50 14.73 -5.25
C LEU A 343 -18.43 14.27 -6.37
N ARG A 344 -19.73 14.59 -6.30
CA ARG A 344 -20.76 14.04 -7.19
C ARG A 344 -20.60 12.53 -7.35
N PHE A 345 -20.38 11.83 -6.20
CA PHE A 345 -19.90 10.47 -6.13
C PHE A 345 -20.71 9.50 -7.01
N ARG A 346 -22.05 9.60 -6.97
CA ARG A 346 -22.95 8.76 -7.79
C ARG A 346 -22.73 8.96 -9.29
N GLN A 347 -22.57 10.21 -9.74
CA GLN A 347 -22.40 10.50 -11.17
C GLN A 347 -21.02 10.10 -11.68
N ARG A 348 -19.99 10.35 -10.87
CA ARG A 348 -18.59 10.11 -11.25
C ARG A 348 -18.22 8.63 -11.22
N HIS A 349 -18.74 7.89 -10.24
CA HIS A 349 -18.34 6.50 -10.01
C HIS A 349 -19.46 5.49 -10.31
N ASN A 350 -20.65 5.97 -10.72
CA ASN A 350 -21.84 5.14 -10.96
C ASN A 350 -22.10 4.19 -9.77
N ALA A 351 -21.92 4.71 -8.55
CA ALA A 351 -22.03 4.00 -7.29
C ALA A 351 -22.82 4.83 -6.28
N THR A 352 -23.70 4.20 -5.54
CA THR A 352 -24.52 4.83 -4.50
C THR A 352 -23.99 4.44 -3.13
N VAL A 353 -23.70 5.42 -2.28
CA VAL A 353 -23.34 5.19 -0.87
C VAL A 353 -24.63 4.99 -0.08
N LEU A 354 -24.79 3.81 0.50
CA LEU A 354 -25.95 3.44 1.33
C LEU A 354 -25.72 3.82 2.80
N ALA A 355 -24.48 3.67 3.29
CA ALA A 355 -24.14 3.89 4.68
C ALA A 355 -22.65 4.20 4.84
N LEU A 356 -22.29 4.84 5.98
CA LEU A 356 -20.93 5.19 6.34
C LEU A 356 -20.64 4.74 7.77
N ARG A 357 -19.42 4.25 8.00
CA ARG A 357 -18.88 3.93 9.32
C ARG A 357 -17.52 4.61 9.49
N ARG A 358 -17.33 5.28 10.62
CA ARG A 358 -16.06 5.93 10.98
C ARG A 358 -15.57 5.39 12.32
N GLY A 359 -14.75 4.35 12.30
CA GLY A 359 -14.30 3.68 13.51
C GLY A 359 -15.47 3.35 14.45
N GLN A 360 -15.43 3.86 15.69
CA GLN A 360 -16.52 3.78 16.68
C GLN A 360 -17.33 5.09 16.75
N GLU A 361 -16.95 6.13 16.03
CA GLU A 361 -17.67 7.39 16.06
C GLU A 361 -19.03 7.28 15.35
N THR A 362 -20.07 7.74 16.00
CA THR A 362 -21.38 7.89 15.39
C THR A 362 -21.40 9.15 14.55
N VAL A 363 -21.46 8.99 13.23
CA VAL A 363 -21.58 10.14 12.33
C VAL A 363 -23.02 10.67 12.42
N GLN A 364 -23.16 11.90 12.92
CA GLN A 364 -24.46 12.57 13.12
C GLN A 364 -24.82 13.49 11.96
N GLU A 365 -24.04 13.52 10.89
CA GLU A 365 -24.26 14.35 9.72
C GLU A 365 -24.99 13.56 8.62
N ARG A 366 -25.71 14.27 7.74
CA ARG A 366 -26.32 13.65 6.55
C ARG A 366 -25.24 13.06 5.66
N LEU A 367 -25.41 11.83 5.21
CA LEU A 367 -24.45 11.11 4.36
C LEU A 367 -23.90 11.95 3.21
N GLY A 368 -24.76 12.77 2.58
CA GLY A 368 -24.36 13.65 1.49
C GLY A 368 -23.45 14.80 1.86
N GLN A 369 -23.45 15.23 3.12
CA GLN A 369 -22.71 16.38 3.63
C GLN A 369 -21.50 15.97 4.46
N VAL A 370 -21.38 14.69 4.82
CA VAL A 370 -20.24 14.16 5.56
C VAL A 370 -18.97 14.36 4.76
N ILE A 371 -18.01 15.05 5.35
CA ILE A 371 -16.66 15.14 4.81
C ILE A 371 -15.98 13.80 5.06
N LEU A 372 -15.57 13.13 3.99
CA LEU A 372 -14.90 11.85 4.04
C LEU A 372 -13.51 11.98 4.66
N ARG A 373 -13.15 11.00 5.50
CA ARG A 373 -11.83 10.92 6.13
C ARG A 373 -11.16 9.60 5.81
N GLU A 374 -9.85 9.59 5.87
CA GLU A 374 -9.08 8.34 5.80
C GLU A 374 -9.54 7.38 6.89
N GLY A 375 -9.69 6.10 6.54
CA GLY A 375 -10.22 5.09 7.46
C GLY A 375 -11.76 4.98 7.49
N ASP A 376 -12.49 5.84 6.77
CA ASP A 376 -13.95 5.69 6.62
C ASP A 376 -14.28 4.43 5.82
N VAL A 377 -15.26 3.67 6.30
CA VAL A 377 -15.82 2.52 5.59
C VAL A 377 -17.18 2.90 5.03
N LEU A 378 -17.30 2.79 3.71
CA LEU A 378 -18.53 3.08 2.98
C LEU A 378 -19.19 1.76 2.55
N LEU A 379 -20.48 1.66 2.69
CA LEU A 379 -21.27 0.61 2.07
C LEU A 379 -21.81 1.13 0.74
N LEU A 380 -21.30 0.59 -0.36
CA LEU A 380 -21.63 1.01 -1.73
C LEU A 380 -22.56 0.01 -2.40
N GLN A 381 -23.52 0.51 -3.17
CA GLN A 381 -24.27 -0.24 -4.15
C GLN A 381 -23.90 0.24 -5.55
N ALA A 382 -23.37 -0.66 -6.37
CA ALA A 382 -22.92 -0.35 -7.72
C ALA A 382 -22.93 -1.58 -8.65
N PRO A 383 -22.94 -1.37 -9.98
CA PRO A 383 -22.62 -2.42 -10.94
C PRO A 383 -21.20 -2.96 -10.74
N ILE A 384 -20.99 -4.24 -11.06
CA ILE A 384 -19.68 -4.91 -10.89
C ILE A 384 -18.54 -4.16 -11.60
N ASP A 385 -18.82 -3.64 -12.80
CA ASP A 385 -17.81 -2.90 -13.57
C ASP A 385 -17.40 -1.57 -12.91
N SER A 386 -18.35 -0.89 -12.24
CA SER A 386 -18.07 0.31 -11.45
C SER A 386 -17.23 -0.01 -10.22
N ILE A 387 -17.52 -1.11 -9.53
CA ILE A 387 -16.74 -1.56 -8.37
C ILE A 387 -15.31 -1.92 -8.79
N ARG A 388 -15.13 -2.59 -9.92
CA ARG A 388 -13.81 -2.87 -10.50
C ARG A 388 -13.05 -1.59 -10.88
N GLY A 389 -13.77 -0.59 -11.41
CA GLY A 389 -13.20 0.73 -11.69
C GLY A 389 -12.69 1.44 -10.44
N LEU A 390 -13.44 1.37 -9.36
CA LEU A 390 -13.07 1.93 -8.06
C LEU A 390 -11.86 1.21 -7.44
N GLN A 391 -11.79 -0.11 -7.55
CA GLN A 391 -10.61 -0.89 -7.12
C GLN A 391 -9.34 -0.50 -7.91
N ALA A 392 -9.49 -0.18 -9.19
CA ALA A 392 -8.37 0.18 -10.05
C ALA A 392 -7.85 1.62 -9.84
N SER A 393 -8.65 2.51 -9.20
CA SER A 393 -8.28 3.90 -8.97
C SER A 393 -7.39 4.12 -7.73
N ASN A 394 -7.16 3.09 -6.90
CA ASN A 394 -6.51 3.17 -5.59
C ASN A 394 -7.20 4.13 -4.58
N ASP A 395 -8.29 4.79 -4.94
CA ASP A 395 -9.02 5.71 -4.08
C ASP A 395 -9.88 4.99 -3.04
N LEU A 396 -10.26 3.74 -3.33
CA LEU A 396 -11.09 2.91 -2.46
C LEU A 396 -10.58 1.46 -2.45
N LEU A 397 -10.43 0.91 -1.26
CA LEU A 397 -10.10 -0.50 -1.04
C LEU A 397 -11.40 -1.29 -0.80
N VAL A 398 -11.75 -2.18 -1.72
CA VAL A 398 -12.92 -3.06 -1.55
C VAL A 398 -12.61 -4.16 -0.55
N LEU A 399 -13.39 -4.21 0.55
CA LEU A 399 -13.21 -5.16 1.65
C LEU A 399 -13.96 -6.48 1.38
N ASP A 400 -15.04 -6.42 0.60
CA ASP A 400 -15.84 -7.60 0.26
C ASP A 400 -15.18 -8.46 -0.82
N ARG A 401 -15.35 -9.77 -0.70
CA ARG A 401 -15.06 -10.69 -1.81
C ARG A 401 -16.14 -10.55 -2.88
N LEU A 402 -15.78 -10.01 -4.03
CA LEU A 402 -16.59 -10.20 -5.22
C LEU A 402 -16.43 -11.67 -5.64
N GLU A 403 -17.44 -12.51 -5.38
CA GLU A 403 -17.42 -13.95 -5.72
C GLU A 403 -17.21 -14.22 -7.22
N ASP A 404 -17.32 -13.19 -8.06
CA ASP A 404 -17.14 -13.27 -9.52
C ASP A 404 -15.78 -12.78 -10.03
N ASP A 405 -14.82 -12.45 -9.17
CA ASP A 405 -13.41 -12.37 -9.56
C ASP A 405 -12.84 -13.79 -9.76
N LEU A 406 -13.54 -14.59 -10.57
CA LEU A 406 -12.88 -15.72 -11.22
C LEU A 406 -11.86 -15.09 -12.16
N PRO A 407 -10.55 -15.12 -11.80
CA PRO A 407 -9.52 -14.70 -12.72
C PRO A 407 -9.75 -15.49 -13.99
N THR A 408 -9.42 -14.92 -15.12
CA THR A 408 -9.42 -15.63 -16.40
C THR A 408 -8.40 -16.78 -16.28
N VAL A 409 -8.82 -17.87 -15.64
CA VAL A 409 -8.02 -19.08 -15.32
C VAL A 409 -7.30 -19.62 -16.57
N ARG A 410 -7.84 -19.32 -17.74
CA ARG A 410 -7.27 -19.72 -19.04
C ARG A 410 -5.86 -19.15 -19.32
N ARG A 411 -5.46 -18.03 -18.71
CA ARG A 411 -4.17 -17.35 -19.01
C ARG A 411 -3.11 -17.49 -17.92
N LYS A 412 -3.45 -18.14 -16.80
CA LYS A 412 -2.53 -18.40 -15.70
C LYS A 412 -1.23 -19.07 -16.13
N PRO A 413 -1.22 -20.18 -16.91
CA PRO A 413 0.03 -20.80 -17.32
C PRO A 413 0.89 -19.88 -18.19
N ILE A 414 0.25 -19.04 -19.03
CA ILE A 414 0.97 -18.10 -19.91
C ILE A 414 1.67 -17.02 -19.07
N ALA A 415 0.97 -16.38 -18.13
CA ALA A 415 1.56 -15.35 -17.28
C ALA A 415 2.72 -15.91 -16.43
N VAL A 416 2.55 -17.10 -15.86
CA VAL A 416 3.61 -17.77 -15.09
C VAL A 416 4.80 -18.15 -15.99
N SER A 417 4.55 -18.65 -17.20
CA SER A 417 5.63 -18.98 -18.14
C SER A 417 6.42 -17.74 -18.57
N ILE A 418 5.74 -16.60 -18.82
CA ILE A 418 6.41 -15.33 -19.13
C ILE A 418 7.28 -14.88 -17.97
N ALA A 419 6.78 -14.94 -16.73
CA ALA A 419 7.56 -14.58 -15.55
C ALA A 419 8.77 -15.49 -15.32
N ILE A 420 8.61 -16.80 -15.52
CA ILE A 420 9.72 -17.76 -15.43
C ILE A 420 10.74 -17.50 -16.55
N ALA A 421 10.29 -17.27 -17.78
CA ALA A 421 11.18 -16.95 -18.90
C ALA A 421 11.95 -15.64 -18.66
N MET A 422 11.30 -14.61 -18.11
CA MET A 422 11.93 -13.35 -17.71
C MET A 422 13.09 -13.56 -16.73
N LEU A 423 12.97 -14.51 -15.81
CA LEU A 423 14.01 -14.81 -14.82
C LEU A 423 15.12 -15.70 -15.41
N LEU A 424 14.73 -16.69 -16.23
CA LEU A 424 15.70 -17.67 -16.77
C LEU A 424 16.53 -17.07 -17.91
N LEU A 425 15.98 -16.16 -18.70
CA LEU A 425 16.65 -15.60 -19.86
C LEU A 425 17.99 -14.92 -19.50
N PRO A 426 18.07 -14.00 -18.51
CA PRO A 426 19.32 -13.36 -18.14
C PRO A 426 20.28 -14.27 -17.36
N THR A 427 19.78 -15.40 -16.82
CA THR A 427 20.62 -16.36 -16.08
C THR A 427 21.26 -17.40 -16.97
N LEU A 428 20.59 -17.79 -18.06
CA LEU A 428 21.02 -18.84 -18.99
C LEU A 428 21.65 -18.30 -20.28
N THR A 429 21.45 -17.02 -20.58
CA THR A 429 21.90 -16.37 -21.80
C THR A 429 22.57 -15.03 -21.48
N PRO A 430 23.39 -14.46 -22.40
CA PRO A 430 24.02 -13.15 -22.20
C PRO A 430 23.04 -11.97 -22.38
N VAL A 431 21.73 -12.21 -22.36
CA VAL A 431 20.71 -11.16 -22.48
C VAL A 431 20.65 -10.35 -21.19
N PRO A 432 20.78 -9.01 -21.23
CA PRO A 432 20.68 -8.20 -20.03
C PRO A 432 19.26 -8.24 -19.44
N LEU A 433 19.17 -8.15 -18.10
CA LEU A 433 17.90 -8.23 -17.36
C LEU A 433 16.87 -7.23 -17.87
N VAL A 434 17.29 -5.99 -18.17
CA VAL A 434 16.40 -4.95 -18.70
C VAL A 434 15.71 -5.38 -19.99
N ALA A 435 16.44 -6.04 -20.91
CA ALA A 435 15.86 -6.52 -22.16
C ALA A 435 14.86 -7.65 -21.91
N ALA A 436 15.19 -8.61 -21.03
CA ALA A 436 14.29 -9.70 -20.65
C ALA A 436 12.98 -9.19 -20.05
N VAL A 437 13.05 -8.17 -19.19
CA VAL A 437 11.87 -7.55 -18.55
C VAL A 437 11.04 -6.77 -19.57
N LEU A 438 11.66 -6.02 -20.48
CA LEU A 438 10.93 -5.30 -21.55
C LEU A 438 10.21 -6.29 -22.49
N ILE A 439 10.87 -7.38 -22.88
CA ILE A 439 10.24 -8.45 -23.67
C ILE A 439 9.06 -9.05 -22.92
N ALA A 440 9.22 -9.35 -21.62
CA ALA A 440 8.15 -9.88 -20.79
C ALA A 440 6.97 -8.90 -20.66
N MET A 441 7.25 -7.60 -20.50
CA MET A 441 6.22 -6.55 -20.45
C MET A 441 5.40 -6.51 -21.76
N VAL A 442 6.04 -6.59 -22.91
CA VAL A 442 5.34 -6.67 -24.21
C VAL A 442 4.56 -7.99 -24.31
N ALA A 443 5.16 -9.11 -23.91
CA ALA A 443 4.55 -10.43 -23.99
C ALA A 443 3.26 -10.54 -23.12
N VAL A 444 3.20 -9.96 -21.92
CA VAL A 444 1.98 -9.99 -21.09
C VAL A 444 0.82 -9.22 -21.73
N VAL A 445 1.11 -8.17 -22.49
CA VAL A 445 0.09 -7.42 -23.25
C VAL A 445 -0.30 -8.17 -24.52
N ALA A 446 0.66 -8.62 -25.31
CA ALA A 446 0.44 -9.34 -26.56
C ALA A 446 -0.36 -10.64 -26.37
N THR A 447 -0.10 -11.36 -25.26
CA THR A 447 -0.86 -12.56 -24.89
C THR A 447 -2.21 -12.24 -24.26
N GLY A 448 -2.49 -10.94 -23.99
CA GLY A 448 -3.72 -10.46 -23.36
C GLY A 448 -3.86 -10.87 -21.88
N CYS A 449 -2.77 -11.19 -21.20
CA CYS A 449 -2.75 -11.34 -19.74
C CYS A 449 -3.03 -10.00 -19.04
N LEU A 450 -2.66 -8.89 -19.71
CA LEU A 450 -2.92 -7.53 -19.27
C LEU A 450 -3.47 -6.73 -20.45
N ARG A 451 -4.46 -5.85 -20.21
CA ARG A 451 -4.98 -4.94 -21.25
C ARG A 451 -4.06 -3.72 -21.39
N PRO A 452 -3.94 -3.07 -22.59
CA PRO A 452 -3.09 -1.91 -22.76
C PRO A 452 -3.33 -0.77 -21.76
N GLY A 453 -4.60 -0.46 -21.44
CA GLY A 453 -4.93 0.56 -20.43
C GLY A 453 -4.56 0.18 -19.00
N GLU A 454 -4.46 -1.10 -18.69
CA GLU A 454 -4.03 -1.61 -17.39
C GLU A 454 -2.50 -1.59 -17.25
N LEU A 455 -1.77 -1.70 -18.36
CA LEU A 455 -0.32 -1.55 -18.38
C LEU A 455 0.11 -0.22 -17.75
N GLN A 456 -0.47 0.89 -18.23
CA GLN A 456 -0.13 2.23 -17.74
C GLN A 456 -0.49 2.40 -16.25
N ARG A 457 -1.64 1.85 -15.83
CA ARG A 457 -2.10 1.94 -14.44
C ARG A 457 -1.30 1.05 -13.48
N SER A 458 -0.66 0.01 -13.97
CA SER A 458 0.16 -0.88 -13.15
C SER A 458 1.52 -0.28 -12.79
N ILE A 459 2.00 0.69 -13.56
CA ILE A 459 3.29 1.35 -13.34
C ILE A 459 3.13 2.37 -12.21
N ARG A 460 3.93 2.22 -11.16
CA ARG A 460 3.96 3.12 -10.01
C ARG A 460 4.88 4.30 -10.30
N LEU A 461 4.30 5.38 -10.84
CA LEU A 461 5.03 6.59 -11.19
C LEU A 461 5.66 7.27 -9.96
N ASP A 462 5.03 7.21 -8.80
CA ASP A 462 5.56 7.69 -7.53
C ASP A 462 6.94 7.08 -7.23
N VAL A 463 7.07 5.76 -7.36
CA VAL A 463 8.35 5.05 -7.13
C VAL A 463 9.38 5.41 -8.20
N ILE A 464 8.96 5.51 -9.47
CA ILE A 464 9.85 5.84 -10.58
C ILE A 464 10.42 7.25 -10.44
N LEU A 465 9.56 8.23 -10.12
CA LEU A 465 9.97 9.61 -9.90
C LEU A 465 10.92 9.73 -8.69
N LEU A 466 10.60 9.04 -7.60
CA LEU A 466 11.45 9.03 -6.42
C LEU A 466 12.84 8.45 -6.74
N LEU A 467 12.90 7.24 -7.31
CA LEU A 467 14.18 6.58 -7.58
C LEU A 467 15.01 7.34 -8.61
N GLY A 468 14.38 7.79 -9.72
CA GLY A 468 15.08 8.57 -10.74
C GLY A 468 15.67 9.87 -10.23
N SER A 469 15.00 10.53 -9.28
CA SER A 469 15.53 11.74 -8.65
C SER A 469 16.59 11.47 -7.56
N LEU A 470 16.47 10.36 -6.83
CA LEU A 470 17.42 10.03 -5.76
C LEU A 470 18.80 9.61 -6.30
N THR A 471 18.90 9.02 -7.49
CA THR A 471 20.19 8.72 -8.13
C THR A 471 21.02 9.97 -8.36
N SER A 472 20.39 11.12 -8.58
CA SER A 472 21.09 12.41 -8.74
C SER A 472 21.80 12.87 -7.46
N PHE A 473 21.31 12.48 -6.27
CA PHE A 473 22.04 12.73 -5.01
C PHE A 473 23.36 11.98 -4.96
N SER A 474 23.37 10.73 -5.41
CA SER A 474 24.61 9.94 -5.48
C SER A 474 25.64 10.61 -6.38
N VAL A 475 25.19 11.10 -7.55
CA VAL A 475 26.06 11.84 -8.48
C VAL A 475 26.53 13.17 -7.88
N ALA A 476 25.64 13.92 -7.23
CA ALA A 476 26.01 15.20 -6.59
C ALA A 476 27.00 15.03 -5.44
N LEU A 477 26.82 14.00 -4.60
CA LEU A 477 27.74 13.69 -3.51
C LEU A 477 29.14 13.36 -4.02
N GLN A 478 29.25 12.65 -5.15
CA GLN A 478 30.52 12.31 -5.77
C GLN A 478 31.17 13.51 -6.46
N SER A 479 30.44 14.19 -7.34
CA SER A 479 30.97 15.33 -8.12
C SER A 479 31.47 16.48 -7.24
N THR A 480 30.87 16.62 -6.06
CA THR A 480 31.29 17.67 -5.08
C THR A 480 32.35 17.21 -4.11
N GLY A 481 32.76 15.93 -4.09
CA GLY A 481 33.70 15.36 -3.12
C GLY A 481 33.15 15.17 -1.71
N LEU A 482 31.83 15.38 -1.51
CA LEU A 482 31.20 15.20 -0.20
C LEU A 482 31.18 13.75 0.25
N ALA A 483 31.03 12.79 -0.69
CA ALA A 483 31.09 11.37 -0.36
C ALA A 483 32.42 11.00 0.27
N ASP A 484 33.54 11.48 -0.30
CA ASP A 484 34.90 11.26 0.20
C ASP A 484 35.10 11.93 1.57
N ALA A 485 34.67 13.18 1.72
CA ALA A 485 34.76 13.92 2.97
C ALA A 485 33.97 13.23 4.12
N LEU A 486 32.76 12.76 3.86
CA LEU A 486 31.96 12.02 4.83
C LEU A 486 32.59 10.67 5.18
N ALA A 487 33.11 9.96 4.18
CA ALA A 487 33.82 8.70 4.37
C ALA A 487 35.06 8.86 5.24
N GLN A 488 35.89 9.89 5.01
CA GLN A 488 37.04 10.19 5.85
C GLN A 488 36.63 10.52 7.28
N GLY A 489 35.56 11.29 7.49
CA GLY A 489 35.03 11.56 8.83
C GLY A 489 34.66 10.28 9.56
N LEU A 490 33.99 9.35 8.88
CA LEU A 490 33.65 8.02 9.40
C LEU A 490 34.90 7.17 9.64
N GLN A 491 35.90 7.20 8.73
CA GLN A 491 37.15 6.47 8.86
C GLN A 491 37.92 6.87 10.12
N ILE A 492 38.01 8.18 10.40
CA ILE A 492 38.66 8.68 11.60
C ILE A 492 37.98 8.16 12.88
N GLY A 493 36.63 8.09 12.86
CA GLY A 493 35.84 7.56 13.97
C GLY A 493 35.96 6.04 14.14
N LEU A 494 36.26 5.31 13.05
CA LEU A 494 36.41 3.86 13.01
C LEU A 494 37.86 3.37 13.02
N ASP A 495 38.83 4.29 13.13
CA ASP A 495 40.24 3.93 13.13
C ASP A 495 40.58 3.00 14.30
N GLY A 496 41.28 1.90 14.00
CA GLY A 496 41.60 0.85 14.97
C GLY A 496 40.44 -0.13 15.30
N TRP A 497 39.25 0.05 14.72
CA TRP A 497 38.14 -0.88 14.93
C TRP A 497 38.26 -2.11 14.02
N PRO A 498 37.86 -3.30 14.49
CA PRO A 498 37.84 -4.46 13.64
C PRO A 498 36.76 -4.30 12.52
N THR A 499 37.07 -4.84 11.35
CA THR A 499 36.23 -4.69 10.13
C THR A 499 34.75 -5.03 10.36
N TYR A 500 34.45 -6.08 11.15
CA TYR A 500 33.06 -6.45 11.46
C TYR A 500 32.33 -5.36 12.29
N ALA A 501 33.04 -4.66 13.18
CA ALA A 501 32.45 -3.59 13.98
C ALA A 501 32.16 -2.36 13.10
N ALA A 502 33.03 -2.04 12.15
CA ALA A 502 32.77 -0.98 11.17
C ALA A 502 31.54 -1.32 10.30
N LEU A 503 31.40 -2.56 9.82
CA LEU A 503 30.21 -3.01 9.11
C LEU A 503 28.94 -2.89 9.98
N MET A 504 29.02 -3.25 11.27
CA MET A 504 27.90 -3.10 12.21
C MET A 504 27.49 -1.63 12.39
N VAL A 505 28.46 -0.70 12.46
CA VAL A 505 28.15 0.74 12.55
C VAL A 505 27.42 1.24 11.31
N ILE A 506 27.88 0.84 10.12
CA ILE A 506 27.22 1.18 8.84
C ILE A 506 25.80 0.58 8.79
N PHE A 507 25.66 -0.69 9.16
CA PHE A 507 24.38 -1.39 9.19
C PHE A 507 23.40 -0.72 10.16
N ILE A 508 23.80 -0.48 11.42
CA ILE A 508 22.98 0.15 12.44
C ILE A 508 22.65 1.59 12.04
N GLY A 509 23.64 2.35 11.54
CA GLY A 509 23.44 3.72 11.06
C GLY A 509 22.41 3.78 9.93
N THR A 510 22.49 2.86 8.98
CA THR A 510 21.49 2.74 7.90
C THR A 510 20.12 2.36 8.45
N THR A 511 20.06 1.40 9.38
CA THR A 511 18.80 0.97 10.01
C THR A 511 18.14 2.10 10.80
N LEU A 512 18.91 2.93 11.50
CA LEU A 512 18.38 4.09 12.22
C LEU A 512 17.88 5.17 11.24
N LEU A 513 18.62 5.41 10.16
CA LEU A 513 18.24 6.40 9.16
C LEU A 513 16.95 6.03 8.45
N THR A 514 16.76 4.75 8.13
CA THR A 514 15.54 4.26 7.46
C THR A 514 14.29 4.28 8.36
N GLN A 515 14.43 4.42 9.68
CA GLN A 515 13.29 4.65 10.57
C GLN A 515 12.69 6.07 10.42
N VAL A 516 13.49 6.99 9.88
CA VAL A 516 13.14 8.41 9.80
C VAL A 516 12.80 8.83 8.38
N MET A 517 13.39 8.16 7.38
CA MET A 517 13.16 8.43 5.96
C MET A 517 12.91 7.11 5.19
N SER A 518 12.56 7.21 3.90
CA SER A 518 12.30 6.01 3.09
C SER A 518 13.59 5.18 2.90
N ASN A 519 13.43 3.85 2.74
CA ASN A 519 14.54 2.92 2.49
C ASN A 519 15.39 3.36 1.27
N ALA A 520 14.71 3.79 0.20
CA ALA A 520 15.38 4.26 -1.01
C ALA A 520 16.21 5.52 -0.77
N ALA A 521 15.69 6.49 0.00
CA ALA A 521 16.43 7.72 0.33
C ALA A 521 17.65 7.42 1.21
N SER A 522 17.51 6.52 2.19
CA SER A 522 18.62 6.10 3.07
C SER A 522 19.75 5.44 2.27
N VAL A 523 19.40 4.58 1.31
CA VAL A 523 20.36 3.91 0.42
C VAL A 523 21.04 4.93 -0.51
N ALA A 524 20.26 5.81 -1.16
CA ALA A 524 20.82 6.81 -2.08
C ALA A 524 21.85 7.73 -1.39
N LEU A 525 21.62 8.01 -0.11
CA LEU A 525 22.52 8.83 0.70
C LEU A 525 23.77 8.06 1.17
N LEU A 526 23.56 6.85 1.73
CA LEU A 526 24.65 6.15 2.41
C LEU A 526 25.48 5.25 1.49
N ALA A 527 24.92 4.75 0.39
CA ALA A 527 25.65 3.84 -0.49
C ALA A 527 26.93 4.48 -1.09
N PRO A 528 26.89 5.73 -1.64
CA PRO A 528 28.11 6.38 -2.13
C PRO A 528 29.17 6.59 -1.05
N VAL A 529 28.73 6.98 0.16
CA VAL A 529 29.64 7.22 1.30
C VAL A 529 30.25 5.91 1.79
N ALA A 530 29.43 4.85 1.91
CA ALA A 530 29.91 3.55 2.37
C ALA A 530 30.95 2.94 1.44
N VAL A 531 30.76 3.09 0.13
CA VAL A 531 31.69 2.54 -0.87
C VAL A 531 33.08 3.20 -0.77
N GLN A 532 33.15 4.49 -0.45
CA GLN A 532 34.43 5.19 -0.26
C GLN A 532 35.24 4.67 0.95
N LEU A 533 34.59 3.97 1.88
CA LEU A 533 35.29 3.29 2.99
C LEU A 533 35.93 1.95 2.57
N ALA A 534 35.63 1.44 1.38
CA ALA A 534 36.09 0.12 0.94
C ALA A 534 37.63 -0.05 0.99
N PRO A 535 38.45 0.91 0.49
CA PRO A 535 39.90 0.79 0.56
C PRO A 535 40.42 0.80 2.01
N ALA A 536 39.86 1.65 2.88
CA ALA A 536 40.26 1.77 4.27
C ALA A 536 39.96 0.53 5.10
N LEU A 537 38.81 -0.13 4.82
CA LEU A 537 38.38 -1.34 5.51
C LEU A 537 38.90 -2.63 4.85
N GLN A 538 39.63 -2.53 3.75
CA GLN A 538 40.11 -3.65 2.92
C GLN A 538 38.97 -4.61 2.51
N LEU A 539 37.80 -4.03 2.21
CA LEU A 539 36.60 -4.77 1.77
C LEU A 539 36.28 -4.49 0.30
N SER A 540 35.53 -5.40 -0.31
CA SER A 540 34.96 -5.12 -1.61
C SER A 540 33.88 -4.06 -1.52
N PRO A 541 33.79 -3.12 -2.48
CA PRO A 541 32.70 -2.13 -2.55
C PRO A 541 31.31 -2.77 -2.50
N THR A 542 31.16 -3.92 -3.15
CA THR A 542 29.90 -4.70 -3.16
C THR A 542 29.48 -5.15 -1.75
N ALA A 543 30.43 -5.50 -0.87
CA ALA A 543 30.11 -5.91 0.50
C ALA A 543 29.51 -4.75 1.30
N LEU A 544 30.02 -3.54 1.12
CA LEU A 544 29.50 -2.34 1.77
C LEU A 544 28.14 -1.93 1.22
N LEU A 545 27.95 -2.01 -0.10
CA LEU A 545 26.64 -1.79 -0.74
C LEU A 545 25.59 -2.77 -0.21
N ILE A 546 25.92 -4.04 -0.08
CA ILE A 546 25.04 -5.05 0.50
C ILE A 546 24.74 -4.74 1.97
N THR A 547 25.74 -4.29 2.75
CA THR A 547 25.52 -3.89 4.15
C THR A 547 24.53 -2.75 4.28
N VAL A 548 24.66 -1.72 3.46
CA VAL A 548 23.69 -0.60 3.41
C VAL A 548 22.31 -1.10 2.96
N LEU A 549 22.25 -1.97 1.95
CA LEU A 549 21.00 -2.56 1.46
C LEU A 549 20.25 -3.30 2.57
N PHE A 550 20.93 -4.19 3.28
CA PHE A 550 20.31 -4.96 4.37
C PHE A 550 19.96 -4.09 5.58
N GLY A 551 20.72 -3.02 5.85
CA GLY A 551 20.39 -2.06 6.89
C GLY A 551 19.14 -1.23 6.57
N ALA A 552 18.86 -1.00 5.29
CA ALA A 552 17.69 -0.26 4.83
C ALA A 552 16.44 -1.12 4.59
N SER A 553 16.59 -2.45 4.50
CA SER A 553 15.50 -3.38 4.22
C SER A 553 14.91 -4.00 5.49
#